data_5a18b18ee7345f6f20ebc3ba2a366d0c
#
_entry.id   5a18b18ee7345f6f20ebc3ba2a366d0c
#
_cell.length_a   1.000
_cell.length_b   1.000
_cell.length_c   1.000
_cell.angle_alpha   90.00
_cell.angle_beta   90.00
_cell.angle_gamma   90.00
#
_symmetry.space_group_name_H-M   'P 1'
#
loop_
_entity.id
_entity.type
_entity.pdbx_description
1 polymer ?
#
loop_
_entity_poly.entity_id
_entity_poly.type
_entity_poly.pdbx_seq_one_letter_code
_entity_poly.pdbx_strand_id
1 'polypeptide(L)'
;MTVREYIRNSWEKSLRKKGHRADGIPLPYPYNSPCAEGIFDEFYYWDTCFINKGLIADGKIEDALRNALDMAFLIQKYGYMPNAAVTGMLNRTQPPVFGIMVCDLLPFIDGENAAILLSAMEREYDYWMKERVLPGGLNHYGNSADAKTKIFMADEAEVRLKRKFENADRETIGNNILAECESGWDFSPRFDFRCSEFAAVDLNSLLYRYETTLAKFGEKEKRSGDIAASEKRKEMMYRFCFDGQKLTDAVPGGQFGCVTSVADMLPFWAGISNDKDVLLRILKKLEYPYGIACLLYTSDAAD
;
A
#
# COMPACT_ATOMS: atom_id res chain seq x y z
N MET A 1 -4.22 -16.15 29.34
CA MET A 1 -3.53 -16.10 28.04
C MET A 1 -3.17 -14.64 27.77
N THR A 2 -1.89 -14.34 27.58
CA THR A 2 -1.41 -13.02 27.20
C THR A 2 -1.68 -12.75 25.71
N VAL A 3 -1.64 -11.48 25.28
CA VAL A 3 -1.79 -11.11 23.85
C VAL A 3 -0.75 -11.85 22.99
N ARG A 4 0.49 -11.97 23.46
CA ARG A 4 1.56 -12.67 22.75
C ARG A 4 1.29 -14.18 22.59
N GLU A 5 0.79 -14.83 23.62
CA GLU A 5 0.38 -16.24 23.55
C GLU A 5 -0.80 -16.43 22.60
N TYR A 6 -1.77 -15.52 22.61
CA TYR A 6 -2.89 -15.54 21.66
C TYR A 6 -2.40 -15.44 20.21
N ILE A 7 -1.53 -14.49 19.90
CA ILE A 7 -0.94 -14.33 18.56
C ILE A 7 -0.24 -15.61 18.11
N ARG A 8 0.66 -16.13 18.94
CA ARG A 8 1.43 -17.35 18.62
C ARG A 8 0.53 -18.57 18.35
N ASN A 9 -0.52 -18.73 19.16
CA ASN A 9 -1.48 -19.82 18.99
C ASN A 9 -2.43 -19.62 17.79
N SER A 10 -2.47 -18.41 17.24
CA SER A 10 -3.34 -18.09 16.10
C SER A 10 -2.67 -18.25 14.74
N TRP A 11 -1.33 -18.40 14.67
CA TRP A 11 -0.63 -18.55 13.39
C TRP A 11 -1.11 -19.75 12.59
N GLU A 12 -1.29 -20.93 13.21
CA GLU A 12 -1.81 -22.11 12.54
C GLU A 12 -3.27 -21.94 12.07
N LYS A 13 -4.05 -21.18 12.81
CA LYS A 13 -5.44 -20.87 12.46
C LYS A 13 -5.55 -19.90 11.28
N SER A 14 -4.54 -19.06 11.06
CA SER A 14 -4.50 -18.16 9.91
C SER A 14 -4.00 -18.84 8.63
N LEU A 15 -3.40 -20.03 8.71
CA LEU A 15 -2.84 -20.72 7.56
C LEU A 15 -3.94 -21.26 6.64
N ARG A 16 -3.85 -20.91 5.36
CA ARG A 16 -4.79 -21.34 4.29
C ARG A 16 -4.04 -22.08 3.18
N LYS A 17 -4.63 -23.14 2.67
CA LYS A 17 -4.18 -23.77 1.42
C LYS A 17 -4.82 -23.14 0.20
N LYS A 18 -5.99 -22.55 0.37
CA LYS A 18 -6.75 -21.75 -0.59
C LYS A 18 -7.75 -20.88 0.15
N GLY A 19 -8.17 -19.76 -0.44
CA GLY A 19 -9.28 -18.95 0.05
C GLY A 19 -10.65 -19.60 -0.17
N HIS A 20 -11.67 -19.01 0.41
CA HIS A 20 -13.06 -19.51 0.30
C HIS A 20 -13.79 -19.01 -0.95
N ARG A 21 -13.30 -17.97 -1.58
CA ARG A 21 -13.95 -17.38 -2.75
C ARG A 21 -13.86 -18.31 -3.96
N ALA A 22 -14.97 -18.43 -4.69
CA ALA A 22 -15.01 -19.21 -5.93
C ALA A 22 -14.13 -18.60 -7.05
N ASP A 23 -13.89 -17.28 -7.00
CA ASP A 23 -13.03 -16.52 -7.91
C ASP A 23 -11.61 -16.32 -7.38
N GLY A 24 -11.19 -17.07 -6.35
CA GLY A 24 -9.83 -17.08 -5.80
C GLY A 24 -8.80 -17.57 -6.81
N ILE A 25 -7.64 -16.94 -6.82
CA ILE A 25 -6.51 -17.30 -7.67
C ILE A 25 -5.66 -18.34 -6.95
N PRO A 26 -5.42 -19.53 -7.54
CA PRO A 26 -4.56 -20.54 -6.93
C PRO A 26 -3.13 -20.01 -6.74
N LEU A 27 -2.58 -20.24 -5.56
CA LEU A 27 -1.21 -19.88 -5.17
C LEU A 27 -0.33 -21.12 -5.08
N PRO A 28 1.00 -20.99 -5.33
CA PRO A 28 1.96 -22.10 -5.21
C PRO A 28 2.06 -22.67 -3.81
N TYR A 29 1.93 -21.84 -2.78
CA TYR A 29 2.15 -22.20 -1.38
C TYR A 29 0.92 -21.93 -0.51
N PRO A 30 0.83 -22.56 0.68
CA PRO A 30 -0.07 -22.13 1.74
C PRO A 30 0.34 -20.74 2.26
N TYR A 31 -0.64 -19.88 2.52
CA TYR A 31 -0.44 -18.51 2.98
C TYR A 31 -1.15 -18.22 4.31
N ASN A 32 -0.77 -17.14 4.98
CA ASN A 32 -1.44 -16.67 6.18
C ASN A 32 -2.47 -15.60 5.80
N SER A 33 -3.73 -15.83 6.18
CA SER A 33 -4.82 -14.86 6.00
C SER A 33 -4.81 -13.79 7.10
N PRO A 34 -5.38 -12.59 6.85
CA PRO A 34 -5.48 -11.52 7.85
C PRO A 34 -6.26 -11.91 9.11
N CYS A 35 -7.25 -12.77 8.95
CA CYS A 35 -8.07 -13.27 10.04
C CYS A 35 -7.81 -14.74 10.31
N ALA A 36 -7.60 -15.10 11.58
CA ALA A 36 -7.57 -16.50 12.00
C ALA A 36 -8.94 -17.16 11.82
N GLU A 37 -10.00 -16.40 12.08
CA GLU A 37 -11.42 -16.78 11.89
C GLU A 37 -12.17 -15.55 11.38
N GLY A 38 -13.03 -15.69 10.36
CA GLY A 38 -13.81 -14.57 9.83
C GLY A 38 -13.84 -14.50 8.31
N ILE A 39 -14.21 -13.32 7.79
CA ILE A 39 -14.48 -13.11 6.36
C ILE A 39 -13.25 -12.70 5.53
N PHE A 40 -12.16 -12.27 6.18
CA PHE A 40 -10.92 -11.87 5.51
C PHE A 40 -9.93 -13.04 5.49
N ASP A 41 -10.22 -14.04 4.69
CA ASP A 41 -9.42 -15.27 4.59
C ASP A 41 -8.71 -15.46 3.25
N GLU A 42 -8.80 -14.49 2.36
CA GLU A 42 -8.05 -14.46 1.11
C GLU A 42 -6.63 -13.89 1.33
N PHE A 43 -5.79 -14.02 0.30
CA PHE A 43 -4.43 -13.50 0.31
C PHE A 43 -4.45 -12.04 -0.15
N TYR A 44 -4.36 -11.11 0.81
CA TYR A 44 -4.33 -9.66 0.57
C TYR A 44 -2.91 -9.12 0.55
N TYR A 45 -2.69 -8.01 -0.18
CA TYR A 45 -1.35 -7.49 -0.39
C TYR A 45 -0.74 -6.88 0.88
N TRP A 46 -1.20 -5.70 1.31
CA TRP A 46 -0.52 -4.98 2.40
C TRP A 46 -0.70 -5.66 3.77
N ASP A 47 -1.84 -6.32 4.00
CA ASP A 47 -2.09 -7.13 5.21
C ASP A 47 -0.99 -8.16 5.41
N THR A 48 -0.60 -8.85 4.34
CA THR A 48 0.44 -9.89 4.38
C THR A 48 1.80 -9.31 4.77
N CYS A 49 2.09 -8.05 4.44
CA CYS A 49 3.32 -7.39 4.90
C CYS A 49 3.36 -7.28 6.43
N PHE A 50 2.26 -6.89 7.07
CA PHE A 50 2.17 -6.81 8.52
C PHE A 50 2.19 -8.19 9.18
N ILE A 51 1.52 -9.18 8.57
CA ILE A 51 1.58 -10.59 8.98
C ILE A 51 3.03 -11.09 8.96
N ASN A 52 3.77 -10.84 7.90
CA ASN A 52 5.16 -11.26 7.75
C ASN A 52 6.06 -10.66 8.83
N LYS A 53 5.85 -9.40 9.23
CA LYS A 53 6.59 -8.82 10.35
C LYS A 53 6.36 -9.60 11.66
N GLY A 54 5.12 -10.00 11.91
CA GLY A 54 4.78 -10.85 13.06
C GLY A 54 5.39 -12.24 12.98
N LEU A 55 5.32 -12.90 11.81
CA LEU A 55 5.91 -14.21 11.58
C LEU A 55 7.42 -14.19 11.79
N ILE A 56 8.13 -13.22 11.23
CA ILE A 56 9.58 -13.04 11.39
C ILE A 56 9.93 -12.81 12.87
N ALA A 57 9.18 -11.96 13.58
CA ALA A 57 9.39 -11.69 15.00
C ALA A 57 9.17 -12.93 15.90
N ASP A 58 8.35 -13.88 15.46
CA ASP A 58 8.12 -15.16 16.14
C ASP A 58 8.99 -16.30 15.58
N GLY A 59 9.95 -16.01 14.70
CA GLY A 59 10.91 -16.99 14.13
C GLY A 59 10.32 -17.89 13.05
N LYS A 60 9.12 -17.59 12.53
CA LYS A 60 8.44 -18.34 11.47
C LYS A 60 8.86 -17.88 10.08
N ILE A 61 10.16 -17.94 9.80
CA ILE A 61 10.77 -17.41 8.57
C ILE A 61 10.23 -18.11 7.32
N GLU A 62 10.01 -19.43 7.41
CA GLU A 62 9.53 -20.24 6.29
C GLU A 62 8.10 -19.86 5.87
N ASP A 63 7.22 -19.55 6.84
CA ASP A 63 5.87 -19.07 6.57
C ASP A 63 5.92 -17.67 5.90
N ALA A 64 6.77 -16.78 6.42
CA ALA A 64 6.96 -15.45 5.85
C ALA A 64 7.56 -15.51 4.43
N LEU A 65 8.48 -16.42 4.18
CA LEU A 65 9.05 -16.64 2.84
C LEU A 65 8.01 -17.18 1.86
N ARG A 66 7.18 -18.15 2.25
CA ARG A 66 6.08 -18.65 1.41
C ARG A 66 5.13 -17.54 1.00
N ASN A 67 4.70 -16.70 1.94
CA ASN A 67 3.87 -15.52 1.62
C ASN A 67 4.57 -14.60 0.60
N ALA A 68 5.86 -14.33 0.74
CA ALA A 68 6.59 -13.49 -0.20
C ALA A 68 6.75 -14.13 -1.59
N LEU A 69 6.95 -15.44 -1.66
CA LEU A 69 7.03 -16.19 -2.92
C LEU A 69 5.68 -16.24 -3.64
N ASP A 70 4.57 -16.34 -2.92
CA ASP A 70 3.23 -16.23 -3.49
C ASP A 70 2.95 -14.83 -4.07
N MET A 71 3.41 -13.76 -3.40
CA MET A 71 3.38 -12.42 -3.98
C MET A 71 4.26 -12.32 -5.24
N ALA A 72 5.49 -12.82 -5.19
CA ALA A 72 6.38 -12.82 -6.34
C ALA A 72 5.75 -13.56 -7.53
N PHE A 73 5.07 -14.69 -7.29
CA PHE A 73 4.32 -15.42 -8.32
C PHE A 73 3.23 -14.55 -8.95
N LEU A 74 2.42 -13.86 -8.14
CA LEU A 74 1.36 -12.98 -8.64
C LEU A 74 1.92 -11.78 -9.42
N ILE A 75 3.00 -11.16 -8.91
CA ILE A 75 3.69 -10.06 -9.58
C ILE A 75 4.28 -10.53 -10.93
N GLN A 76 4.91 -11.69 -10.98
CA GLN A 76 5.42 -12.25 -12.24
C GLN A 76 4.30 -12.55 -13.24
N LYS A 77 3.15 -12.98 -12.76
CA LYS A 77 2.00 -13.30 -13.61
C LYS A 77 1.30 -12.06 -14.16
N TYR A 78 1.08 -11.04 -13.34
CA TYR A 78 0.23 -9.89 -13.67
C TYR A 78 1.01 -8.59 -13.91
N GLY A 79 2.29 -8.52 -13.53
CA GLY A 79 3.11 -7.32 -13.57
C GLY A 79 3.06 -6.49 -12.28
N TYR A 80 2.13 -6.80 -11.39
CA TYR A 80 1.92 -6.14 -10.08
C TYR A 80 1.27 -7.13 -9.12
N MET A 81 1.33 -6.85 -7.82
CA MET A 81 0.54 -7.59 -6.84
C MET A 81 -0.91 -7.09 -6.87
N PRO A 82 -1.91 -7.92 -7.22
CA PRO A 82 -3.32 -7.54 -7.09
C PRO A 82 -3.69 -7.17 -5.65
N ASN A 83 -4.76 -6.41 -5.46
CA ASN A 83 -5.28 -6.05 -4.14
C ASN A 83 -5.47 -7.29 -3.24
N ALA A 84 -5.98 -8.37 -3.82
CA ALA A 84 -5.99 -9.71 -3.24
C ALA A 84 -5.85 -10.77 -4.35
N ALA A 85 -5.53 -12.00 -3.98
CA ALA A 85 -5.48 -13.14 -4.91
C ALA A 85 -6.88 -13.58 -5.36
N VAL A 86 -7.65 -12.65 -5.95
CA VAL A 86 -9.05 -12.81 -6.36
C VAL A 86 -9.24 -12.15 -7.71
N THR A 87 -9.87 -12.85 -8.67
CA THR A 87 -10.04 -12.34 -10.05
C THR A 87 -10.86 -11.05 -10.11
N GLY A 88 -11.85 -10.88 -9.24
CA GLY A 88 -12.64 -9.65 -9.12
C GLY A 88 -11.85 -8.43 -8.58
N MET A 89 -10.61 -8.64 -8.11
CA MET A 89 -9.74 -7.58 -7.57
C MET A 89 -8.47 -7.35 -8.42
N LEU A 90 -8.44 -7.87 -9.66
CA LEU A 90 -7.34 -7.65 -10.59
C LEU A 90 -7.31 -6.23 -11.19
N ASN A 91 -8.34 -5.45 -11.00
CA ASN A 91 -8.43 -4.10 -11.55
C ASN A 91 -7.67 -3.05 -10.73
N ARG A 92 -7.03 -3.43 -9.62
CA ARG A 92 -6.25 -2.56 -8.75
C ARG A 92 -5.24 -3.34 -7.91
N THR A 93 -4.23 -2.67 -7.44
CA THR A 93 -3.27 -3.17 -6.45
C THR A 93 -3.58 -2.61 -5.04
N GLN A 94 -2.59 -2.52 -4.19
CA GLN A 94 -2.56 -1.81 -2.89
C GLN A 94 -1.21 -1.09 -2.75
N PRO A 95 -0.94 -0.35 -1.65
CA PRO A 95 0.34 0.31 -1.47
C PRO A 95 1.53 -0.64 -1.65
N PRO A 96 2.60 -0.24 -2.38
CA PRO A 96 3.71 -1.11 -2.74
C PRO A 96 4.60 -1.43 -1.53
N VAL A 97 4.18 -2.40 -0.73
CA VAL A 97 4.87 -2.83 0.50
C VAL A 97 5.76 -4.05 0.29
N PHE A 98 5.76 -4.66 -0.91
CA PHE A 98 6.56 -5.85 -1.20
C PHE A 98 8.06 -5.60 -0.97
N GLY A 99 8.56 -4.41 -1.33
CA GLY A 99 9.96 -4.04 -1.07
C GLY A 99 10.32 -4.06 0.42
N ILE A 100 9.37 -3.76 1.33
CA ILE A 100 9.57 -3.88 2.78
C ILE A 100 9.72 -5.35 3.16
N MET A 101 8.84 -6.22 2.66
CA MET A 101 8.88 -7.65 2.92
C MET A 101 10.18 -8.28 2.41
N VAL A 102 10.65 -7.88 1.23
CA VAL A 102 11.95 -8.33 0.68
C VAL A 102 13.06 -7.92 1.62
N CYS A 103 13.16 -6.65 2.02
CA CYS A 103 14.18 -6.18 2.96
C CYS A 103 14.19 -6.95 4.29
N ASP A 104 13.02 -7.24 4.84
CA ASP A 104 12.88 -7.94 6.11
C ASP A 104 13.33 -9.42 6.00
N LEU A 105 13.18 -10.05 4.82
CA LEU A 105 13.53 -11.45 4.58
C LEU A 105 14.98 -11.67 4.13
N LEU A 106 15.61 -10.72 3.42
CA LEU A 106 16.98 -10.88 2.90
C LEU A 106 18.00 -11.42 3.91
N PRO A 107 17.98 -11.05 5.21
CA PRO A 107 18.93 -11.59 6.20
C PRO A 107 18.76 -13.08 6.50
N PHE A 108 17.66 -13.71 6.10
CA PHE A 108 17.25 -15.06 6.53
C PHE A 108 17.14 -16.07 5.38
N ILE A 109 17.24 -15.62 4.13
CA ILE A 109 17.00 -16.44 2.94
C ILE A 109 18.27 -16.65 2.12
N ASP A 110 18.29 -17.70 1.31
CA ASP A 110 19.38 -17.99 0.37
C ASP A 110 19.36 -17.06 -0.87
N GLY A 111 20.43 -17.16 -1.67
CA GLY A 111 20.60 -16.31 -2.85
C GLY A 111 19.57 -16.57 -3.96
N GLU A 112 19.05 -17.79 -4.08
CA GLU A 112 18.04 -18.16 -5.08
C GLU A 112 16.71 -17.48 -4.76
N ASN A 113 16.21 -17.62 -3.53
CA ASN A 113 15.01 -16.96 -3.07
C ASN A 113 15.16 -15.43 -3.12
N ALA A 114 16.33 -14.90 -2.72
CA ALA A 114 16.58 -13.46 -2.82
C ALA A 114 16.49 -12.96 -4.26
N ALA A 115 17.04 -13.69 -5.25
CA ALA A 115 16.97 -13.32 -6.65
C ALA A 115 15.52 -13.32 -7.18
N ILE A 116 14.71 -14.33 -6.81
CA ILE A 116 13.28 -14.38 -7.17
C ILE A 116 12.54 -13.15 -6.64
N LEU A 117 12.71 -12.82 -5.36
CA LEU A 117 12.02 -11.70 -4.73
C LEU A 117 12.48 -10.34 -5.31
N LEU A 118 13.78 -10.15 -5.55
CA LEU A 118 14.30 -8.93 -6.13
C LEU A 118 13.83 -8.75 -7.58
N SER A 119 13.79 -9.80 -8.40
CA SER A 119 13.26 -9.76 -9.76
C SER A 119 11.75 -9.39 -9.78
N ALA A 120 10.97 -9.94 -8.85
CA ALA A 120 9.56 -9.56 -8.70
C ALA A 120 9.41 -8.10 -8.26
N MET A 121 10.28 -7.62 -7.36
CA MET A 121 10.31 -6.24 -6.93
C MET A 121 10.58 -5.27 -8.10
N GLU A 122 11.55 -5.55 -8.96
CA GLU A 122 11.82 -4.76 -10.18
C GLU A 122 10.58 -4.70 -11.09
N ARG A 123 9.93 -5.85 -11.31
CA ARG A 123 8.74 -5.93 -12.16
C ARG A 123 7.55 -5.14 -11.61
N GLU A 124 7.33 -5.15 -10.30
CA GLU A 124 6.29 -4.33 -9.68
C GLU A 124 6.63 -2.83 -9.75
N TYR A 125 7.90 -2.47 -9.59
CA TYR A 125 8.35 -1.09 -9.75
C TYR A 125 8.08 -0.57 -11.17
N ASP A 126 8.37 -1.36 -12.20
CA ASP A 126 8.07 -1.02 -13.59
C ASP A 126 6.58 -0.73 -13.81
N TYR A 127 5.68 -1.52 -13.18
CA TYR A 127 4.24 -1.26 -13.23
C TYR A 127 3.90 0.12 -12.66
N TRP A 128 4.40 0.46 -11.48
CA TRP A 128 4.15 1.76 -10.85
C TRP A 128 4.66 2.92 -11.71
N MET A 129 5.82 2.76 -12.32
CA MET A 129 6.44 3.79 -13.15
C MET A 129 5.80 3.94 -14.53
N LYS A 130 5.01 2.96 -14.96
CA LYS A 130 4.32 3.00 -16.25
C LYS A 130 2.84 3.36 -16.12
N GLU A 131 2.14 2.76 -15.16
CA GLU A 131 0.67 2.79 -15.11
C GLU A 131 0.11 3.82 -14.10
N ARG A 132 0.93 4.33 -13.20
CA ARG A 132 0.50 5.15 -12.06
C ARG A 132 1.31 6.44 -11.90
N VAL A 133 1.59 7.14 -13.00
CA VAL A 133 2.40 8.36 -13.01
C VAL A 133 1.56 9.58 -13.41
N LEU A 134 1.57 10.61 -12.57
CA LEU A 134 0.97 11.91 -12.86
C LEU A 134 1.86 12.76 -13.78
N PRO A 135 1.29 13.73 -14.50
CA PRO A 135 2.06 14.79 -15.09
C PRO A 135 2.96 15.45 -14.04
N GLY A 136 4.28 15.40 -14.25
CA GLY A 136 5.22 15.88 -13.24
C GLY A 136 6.06 14.77 -12.60
N GLY A 137 5.73 13.48 -12.81
CA GLY A 137 6.59 12.35 -12.49
C GLY A 137 6.41 11.71 -11.12
N LEU A 138 5.51 12.22 -10.27
CA LEU A 138 5.08 11.54 -9.04
C LEU A 138 3.97 10.54 -9.30
N ASN A 139 3.82 9.57 -8.43
CA ASN A 139 2.84 8.50 -8.56
C ASN A 139 1.54 8.80 -7.83
N HIS A 140 0.45 8.25 -8.34
CA HIS A 140 -0.89 8.32 -7.79
C HIS A 140 -1.51 6.93 -7.68
N TYR A 141 -2.54 6.78 -6.85
CA TYR A 141 -3.39 5.60 -6.83
C TYR A 141 -4.42 5.64 -7.96
N GLY A 142 -4.81 4.47 -8.46
CA GLY A 142 -5.72 4.38 -9.58
C GLY A 142 -6.37 3.00 -9.72
N ASN A 143 -6.83 2.69 -10.92
CA ASN A 143 -7.39 1.38 -11.26
C ASN A 143 -7.44 1.18 -12.77
N SER A 144 -7.72 -0.05 -13.20
CA SER A 144 -7.98 -0.43 -14.59
C SER A 144 -9.39 -1.00 -14.79
N ALA A 145 -10.35 -0.60 -13.95
CA ALA A 145 -11.72 -1.07 -14.02
C ALA A 145 -12.46 -0.51 -15.25
N ASP A 146 -13.40 -1.27 -15.78
CA ASP A 146 -14.32 -0.80 -16.82
C ASP A 146 -15.36 0.19 -16.26
N ALA A 147 -16.05 0.89 -17.17
CA ALA A 147 -17.08 1.88 -16.81
C ALA A 147 -18.20 1.29 -15.95
N LYS A 148 -18.60 0.05 -16.22
CA LYS A 148 -19.66 -0.63 -15.44
C LYS A 148 -19.23 -0.85 -14.00
N THR A 149 -18.00 -1.30 -13.78
CA THR A 149 -17.44 -1.52 -12.45
C THR A 149 -17.29 -0.19 -11.69
N LYS A 150 -16.85 0.88 -12.38
CA LYS A 150 -16.76 2.22 -11.77
C LYS A 150 -18.13 2.74 -11.34
N ILE A 151 -19.16 2.65 -12.20
CA ILE A 151 -20.53 3.07 -11.85
C ILE A 151 -21.04 2.26 -10.65
N PHE A 152 -20.85 0.95 -10.64
CA PHE A 152 -21.20 0.09 -9.50
C PHE A 152 -20.52 0.55 -8.20
N MET A 153 -19.24 0.89 -8.25
CA MET A 153 -18.50 1.36 -7.06
C MET A 153 -18.97 2.72 -6.57
N ALA A 154 -19.45 3.60 -7.46
CA ALA A 154 -20.09 4.84 -7.05
C ALA A 154 -21.42 4.59 -6.32
N ASP A 155 -22.23 3.61 -6.77
CA ASP A 155 -23.47 3.22 -6.11
C ASP A 155 -23.19 2.61 -4.72
N GLU A 156 -22.22 1.72 -4.61
CA GLU A 156 -21.77 1.14 -3.33
C GLU A 156 -21.28 2.22 -2.35
N ALA A 157 -20.53 3.21 -2.83
CA ALA A 157 -20.05 4.30 -1.99
C ALA A 157 -21.20 5.15 -1.43
N GLU A 158 -22.25 5.44 -2.22
CA GLU A 158 -23.44 6.13 -1.71
C GLU A 158 -24.13 5.37 -0.58
N VAL A 159 -24.22 4.05 -0.72
CA VAL A 159 -24.82 3.18 0.32
C VAL A 159 -23.98 3.20 1.60
N ARG A 160 -22.68 2.96 1.49
CA ARG A 160 -21.75 2.89 2.64
C ARG A 160 -21.62 4.21 3.39
N LEU A 161 -21.50 5.30 2.64
CA LEU A 161 -21.31 6.65 3.21
C LEU A 161 -22.62 7.33 3.58
N LYS A 162 -23.77 6.71 3.27
CA LYS A 162 -25.10 7.32 3.45
C LYS A 162 -25.16 8.74 2.84
N ARG A 163 -24.48 8.93 1.71
CA ARG A 163 -24.32 10.22 1.00
C ARG A 163 -24.70 10.05 -0.46
N LYS A 164 -25.32 11.08 -1.06
CA LYS A 164 -25.59 11.13 -2.50
C LYS A 164 -24.56 12.01 -3.20
N PHE A 165 -24.08 11.57 -4.36
CA PHE A 165 -23.22 12.33 -5.25
C PHE A 165 -24.09 13.01 -6.33
N GLU A 166 -24.87 14.02 -5.91
CA GLU A 166 -25.76 14.74 -6.81
C GLU A 166 -24.96 15.51 -7.88
N ASN A 167 -25.42 15.45 -9.13
CA ASN A 167 -24.80 16.12 -10.28
C ASN A 167 -23.33 15.75 -10.59
N ALA A 168 -22.79 14.72 -9.96
CA ALA A 168 -21.46 14.21 -10.26
C ALA A 168 -21.51 13.11 -11.31
N ASP A 169 -20.50 13.05 -12.17
CA ASP A 169 -20.32 11.95 -13.10
C ASP A 169 -20.00 10.66 -12.35
N ARG A 170 -20.88 9.65 -12.49
CA ARG A 170 -20.80 8.38 -11.76
C ARG A 170 -19.51 7.62 -12.06
N GLU A 171 -19.03 7.66 -13.29
CA GLU A 171 -17.79 6.98 -13.66
C GLU A 171 -16.60 7.64 -12.99
N THR A 172 -16.56 8.97 -12.94
CA THR A 172 -15.51 9.74 -12.25
C THR A 172 -15.49 9.45 -10.74
N ILE A 173 -16.66 9.45 -10.09
CA ILE A 173 -16.73 9.09 -8.66
C ILE A 173 -16.24 7.66 -8.43
N GLY A 174 -16.75 6.69 -9.18
CA GLY A 174 -16.32 5.30 -9.03
C GLY A 174 -14.84 5.07 -9.35
N ASN A 175 -14.27 5.82 -10.29
CA ASN A 175 -12.83 5.82 -10.55
C ASN A 175 -12.03 6.26 -9.31
N ASN A 176 -12.45 7.31 -8.64
CA ASN A 176 -11.79 7.81 -7.44
C ASN A 176 -11.99 6.88 -6.23
N ILE A 177 -13.17 6.30 -6.06
CA ILE A 177 -13.43 5.28 -5.03
C ILE A 177 -12.52 4.05 -5.24
N LEU A 178 -12.35 3.58 -6.47
CA LEU A 178 -11.43 2.47 -6.76
C LEU A 178 -9.96 2.83 -6.52
N ALA A 179 -9.57 4.09 -6.77
CA ALA A 179 -8.25 4.59 -6.42
C ALA A 179 -8.06 4.65 -4.89
N GLU A 180 -9.09 5.04 -4.12
CA GLU A 180 -9.07 4.93 -2.66
C GLU A 180 -8.94 3.48 -2.20
N CYS A 181 -9.65 2.53 -2.84
CA CYS A 181 -9.49 1.09 -2.56
C CYS A 181 -8.08 0.57 -2.89
N GLU A 182 -7.39 1.13 -3.91
CA GLU A 182 -5.97 0.83 -4.18
C GLU A 182 -5.08 1.41 -3.09
N SER A 183 -5.41 2.58 -2.54
CA SER A 183 -4.64 3.23 -1.48
C SER A 183 -4.74 2.54 -0.12
N GLY A 184 -5.77 1.73 0.10
CA GLY A 184 -6.13 1.17 1.41
C GLY A 184 -6.79 2.17 2.37
N TRP A 185 -7.09 3.39 1.90
CA TRP A 185 -7.77 4.45 2.67
C TRP A 185 -9.20 4.68 2.17
N ASP A 186 -9.83 3.62 1.70
CA ASP A 186 -11.13 3.62 1.10
C ASP A 186 -12.21 4.17 2.04
N PHE A 187 -13.14 4.91 1.45
CA PHE A 187 -14.25 5.59 2.12
C PHE A 187 -13.84 6.57 3.22
N SER A 188 -12.61 7.09 3.16
CA SER A 188 -12.11 8.09 4.10
C SER A 188 -12.17 9.52 3.50
N PRO A 189 -12.14 10.58 4.33
CA PRO A 189 -12.13 11.95 3.82
C PRO A 189 -10.76 12.40 3.30
N ARG A 190 -9.74 11.54 3.28
CA ARG A 190 -8.35 11.91 2.98
C ARG A 190 -8.19 12.63 1.65
N PHE A 191 -8.86 12.15 0.61
CA PHE A 191 -8.73 12.64 -0.76
C PHE A 191 -9.98 13.36 -1.27
N ASP A 192 -11.02 13.50 -0.47
CA ASP A 192 -12.31 14.10 -0.85
C ASP A 192 -12.85 13.60 -2.20
N PHE A 193 -12.83 12.27 -2.39
CA PHE A 193 -13.25 11.57 -3.62
C PHE A 193 -12.49 11.97 -4.89
N ARG A 194 -11.23 12.40 -4.74
CA ARG A 194 -10.33 12.80 -5.83
C ARG A 194 -9.00 12.07 -5.80
N CYS A 195 -8.96 10.89 -5.21
CA CYS A 195 -7.73 10.12 -4.94
C CYS A 195 -6.82 9.98 -6.17
N SER A 196 -7.38 9.75 -7.35
CA SER A 196 -6.61 9.57 -8.59
C SER A 196 -5.89 10.83 -9.10
N GLU A 197 -6.21 12.02 -8.53
CA GLU A 197 -5.56 13.27 -8.89
C GLU A 197 -4.37 13.62 -8.00
N PHE A 198 -4.28 12.99 -6.83
CA PHE A 198 -3.26 13.31 -5.83
C PHE A 198 -1.97 12.50 -6.03
N ALA A 199 -0.84 13.19 -5.98
CA ALA A 199 0.43 12.59 -5.64
C ALA A 199 0.39 12.24 -4.14
N ALA A 200 0.00 11.00 -3.84
CA ALA A 200 -0.17 10.55 -2.46
C ALA A 200 1.19 10.43 -1.76
N VAL A 201 1.32 11.08 -0.60
CA VAL A 201 2.59 11.20 0.12
C VAL A 201 3.13 9.86 0.61
N ASP A 202 2.25 8.95 1.02
CA ASP A 202 2.59 7.60 1.42
C ASP A 202 3.10 6.77 0.24
N LEU A 203 2.38 6.75 -0.88
CA LEU A 203 2.78 6.03 -2.08
C LEU A 203 4.19 6.46 -2.54
N ASN A 204 4.41 7.77 -2.65
CA ASN A 204 5.70 8.28 -3.09
C ASN A 204 6.83 8.03 -2.06
N SER A 205 6.50 7.96 -0.78
CA SER A 205 7.45 7.54 0.27
C SER A 205 7.79 6.05 0.18
N LEU A 206 6.81 5.20 -0.11
CA LEU A 206 7.02 3.76 -0.33
C LEU A 206 7.87 3.52 -1.58
N LEU A 207 7.58 4.20 -2.68
CA LEU A 207 8.37 4.07 -3.92
C LEU A 207 9.80 4.61 -3.77
N TYR A 208 10.02 5.68 -2.99
CA TYR A 208 11.37 6.10 -2.60
C TYR A 208 12.13 4.97 -1.88
N ARG A 209 11.47 4.27 -0.96
CA ARG A 209 12.08 3.08 -0.30
C ARG A 209 12.31 1.94 -1.28
N TYR A 210 11.45 1.75 -2.27
CA TYR A 210 11.66 0.80 -3.36
C TYR A 210 12.95 1.09 -4.12
N GLU A 211 13.11 2.33 -4.59
CA GLU A 211 14.26 2.79 -5.34
C GLU A 211 15.56 2.64 -4.53
N THR A 212 15.55 3.06 -3.26
CA THR A 212 16.72 2.90 -2.39
C THR A 212 17.04 1.43 -2.06
N THR A 213 16.04 0.55 -2.04
CA THR A 213 16.23 -0.89 -1.85
C THR A 213 16.82 -1.53 -3.10
N LEU A 214 16.30 -1.22 -4.29
CA LEU A 214 16.84 -1.69 -5.57
C LEU A 214 18.28 -1.19 -5.77
N ALA A 215 18.55 0.07 -5.46
CA ALA A 215 19.91 0.63 -5.48
C ALA A 215 20.90 -0.15 -4.58
N LYS A 216 20.42 -0.69 -3.47
CA LYS A 216 21.27 -1.45 -2.53
C LYS A 216 21.42 -2.92 -2.89
N PHE A 217 20.35 -3.59 -3.29
CA PHE A 217 20.28 -5.05 -3.40
C PHE A 217 19.95 -5.54 -4.83
N GLY A 218 19.44 -4.69 -5.71
CA GLY A 218 19.09 -5.01 -7.09
C GLY A 218 20.28 -5.27 -7.99
N GLU A 219 20.03 -5.45 -9.28
CA GLU A 219 21.05 -5.69 -10.29
C GLU A 219 22.10 -4.57 -10.30
N LYS A 220 23.36 -4.95 -10.28
CA LYS A 220 24.49 -4.02 -10.15
C LYS A 220 24.50 -2.94 -11.25
N GLU A 221 24.11 -3.34 -12.46
CA GLU A 221 24.07 -2.50 -13.66
C GLU A 221 22.99 -1.40 -13.56
N LYS A 222 21.93 -1.62 -12.79
CA LYS A 222 20.79 -0.69 -12.62
C LYS A 222 20.94 0.26 -11.43
N ARG A 223 21.83 -0.03 -10.49
CA ARG A 223 21.96 0.70 -9.20
C ARG A 223 22.13 2.22 -9.33
N SER A 224 22.88 2.67 -10.33
CA SER A 224 23.06 4.13 -10.55
C SER A 224 21.76 4.81 -11.00
N GLY A 225 20.96 4.10 -11.81
CA GLY A 225 19.63 4.57 -12.22
C GLY A 225 18.66 4.64 -11.04
N ASP A 226 18.67 3.64 -10.16
CA ASP A 226 17.81 3.58 -8.98
C ASP A 226 18.16 4.67 -7.96
N ILE A 227 19.47 4.96 -7.77
CA ILE A 227 19.90 6.12 -6.95
C ILE A 227 19.38 7.41 -7.54
N ALA A 228 19.57 7.63 -8.85
CA ALA A 228 19.09 8.84 -9.52
C ALA A 228 17.57 8.98 -9.46
N ALA A 229 16.82 7.88 -9.56
CA ALA A 229 15.37 7.85 -9.42
C ALA A 229 14.93 8.27 -8.02
N SER A 230 15.56 7.75 -6.98
CA SER A 230 15.23 8.09 -5.59
C SER A 230 15.48 9.57 -5.27
N GLU A 231 16.62 10.12 -5.70
CA GLU A 231 16.93 11.54 -5.52
C GLU A 231 15.95 12.44 -6.30
N LYS A 232 15.63 12.08 -7.53
CA LYS A 232 14.63 12.79 -8.34
C LYS A 232 13.25 12.76 -7.66
N ARG A 233 12.81 11.60 -7.15
CA ARG A 233 11.53 11.49 -6.41
C ARG A 233 11.50 12.39 -5.21
N LYS A 234 12.56 12.39 -4.41
CA LYS A 234 12.71 13.27 -3.25
C LYS A 234 12.60 14.74 -3.64
N GLU A 235 13.32 15.18 -4.68
CA GLU A 235 13.23 16.55 -5.22
C GLU A 235 11.78 16.89 -5.64
N MET A 236 11.13 16.00 -6.39
CA MET A 236 9.76 16.19 -6.86
C MET A 236 8.75 16.25 -5.70
N MET A 237 8.93 15.45 -4.65
CA MET A 237 8.08 15.51 -3.45
C MET A 237 8.23 16.86 -2.74
N TYR A 238 9.45 17.38 -2.58
CA TYR A 238 9.61 18.72 -2.01
C TYR A 238 9.05 19.81 -2.92
N ARG A 239 9.10 19.64 -4.22
CA ARG A 239 8.57 20.62 -5.18
C ARG A 239 7.04 20.66 -5.19
N PHE A 240 6.36 19.51 -5.11
CA PHE A 240 4.91 19.43 -5.33
C PHE A 240 4.10 19.09 -4.09
N CYS A 241 4.68 18.40 -3.10
CA CYS A 241 3.99 17.92 -1.92
C CYS A 241 4.34 18.71 -0.64
N PHE A 242 5.24 19.69 -0.70
CA PHE A 242 5.61 20.50 0.46
C PHE A 242 4.69 21.73 0.58
N ASP A 243 3.86 21.77 1.63
CA ASP A 243 2.88 22.82 1.89
C ASP A 243 3.48 24.07 2.60
N GLY A 244 4.80 24.11 2.78
CA GLY A 244 5.51 25.13 3.56
C GLY A 244 5.73 24.73 5.02
N GLN A 245 5.14 23.63 5.49
CA GLN A 245 5.28 23.12 6.86
C GLN A 245 5.68 21.64 6.92
N LYS A 246 5.15 20.81 6.01
CA LYS A 246 5.37 19.37 5.93
C LYS A 246 5.18 18.86 4.51
N LEU A 247 5.64 17.65 4.25
CA LEU A 247 5.24 16.89 3.07
C LEU A 247 3.86 16.27 3.32
N THR A 248 2.94 16.44 2.39
CA THR A 248 1.55 15.96 2.46
C THR A 248 1.04 15.60 1.07
N ASP A 249 -0.17 15.04 0.97
CA ASP A 249 -0.81 14.77 -0.31
C ASP A 249 -1.00 16.06 -1.11
N ALA A 250 -0.77 16.00 -2.42
CA ALA A 250 -0.92 17.19 -3.27
C ALA A 250 -1.39 16.83 -4.69
N VAL A 251 -2.21 17.68 -5.27
CA VAL A 251 -2.41 17.71 -6.72
C VAL A 251 -1.26 18.51 -7.32
N PRO A 252 -0.40 17.93 -8.18
CA PRO A 252 0.78 18.63 -8.70
C PRO A 252 0.42 19.94 -9.40
N GLY A 253 0.96 21.05 -8.88
CA GLY A 253 0.64 22.40 -9.37
C GLY A 253 -0.73 22.95 -8.96
N GLY A 254 -1.44 22.24 -8.06
CA GLY A 254 -2.77 22.59 -7.55
C GLY A 254 -2.81 22.70 -6.02
N GLN A 255 -3.83 22.12 -5.42
CA GLN A 255 -4.08 22.19 -3.98
C GLN A 255 -3.37 21.07 -3.20
N PHE A 256 -3.15 21.32 -1.92
CA PHE A 256 -2.72 20.31 -0.94
C PHE A 256 -3.91 19.60 -0.30
N GLY A 257 -3.68 18.37 0.16
CA GLY A 257 -4.63 17.66 1.00
C GLY A 257 -4.90 18.41 2.31
N CYS A 258 -6.16 18.47 2.73
CA CYS A 258 -6.56 19.21 3.93
C CYS A 258 -6.62 18.33 5.20
N VAL A 259 -6.53 17.01 5.07
CA VAL A 259 -6.64 16.06 6.17
C VAL A 259 -5.25 15.65 6.66
N THR A 260 -4.94 15.94 7.92
CA THR A 260 -3.73 15.40 8.57
C THR A 260 -3.93 13.91 8.86
N SER A 261 -3.02 13.09 8.39
CA SER A 261 -3.09 11.63 8.56
C SER A 261 -1.72 11.04 8.91
N VAL A 262 -1.71 9.76 9.32
CA VAL A 262 -0.46 9.05 9.57
C VAL A 262 0.39 8.91 8.29
N ALA A 263 -0.19 9.06 7.11
CA ALA A 263 0.53 9.10 5.84
C ALA A 263 1.58 10.23 5.79
N ASP A 264 1.31 11.38 6.44
CA ASP A 264 2.24 12.49 6.55
C ASP A 264 3.54 12.14 7.34
N MET A 265 3.54 11.00 8.05
CA MET A 265 4.72 10.51 8.78
C MET A 265 5.62 9.61 7.91
N LEU A 266 5.11 9.09 6.79
CA LEU A 266 5.87 8.17 5.94
C LEU A 266 7.13 8.80 5.30
N PRO A 267 7.17 10.09 4.94
CA PRO A 267 8.42 10.73 4.48
C PRO A 267 9.57 10.64 5.50
N PHE A 268 9.27 10.66 6.80
CA PHE A 268 10.28 10.51 7.87
C PHE A 268 10.74 9.06 7.98
N TRP A 269 9.80 8.13 7.99
CA TRP A 269 10.10 6.70 7.97
C TRP A 269 10.91 6.30 6.73
N ALA A 270 10.61 6.87 5.58
CA ALA A 270 11.31 6.60 4.33
C ALA A 270 12.73 7.22 4.28
N GLY A 271 13.02 8.22 5.11
CA GLY A 271 14.29 8.94 5.10
C GLY A 271 14.33 10.12 4.11
N ILE A 272 13.16 10.54 3.62
CA ILE A 272 13.03 11.73 2.75
C ILE A 272 13.18 13.00 3.57
N SER A 273 12.54 13.06 4.74
CA SER A 273 12.64 14.14 5.71
C SER A 273 13.26 13.66 7.02
N ASN A 274 13.99 14.54 7.70
CA ASN A 274 14.57 14.28 9.02
C ASN A 274 14.23 15.39 10.04
N ASP A 275 13.29 16.26 9.73
CA ASP A 275 12.84 17.35 10.60
C ASP A 275 12.00 16.79 11.77
N LYS A 276 12.65 16.61 12.91
CA LYS A 276 12.03 16.03 14.11
C LYS A 276 10.89 16.89 14.67
N ASP A 277 10.97 18.20 14.53
CA ASP A 277 9.96 19.12 15.08
C ASP A 277 8.66 19.00 14.25
N VAL A 278 8.79 18.86 12.94
CA VAL A 278 7.64 18.58 12.06
C VAL A 278 7.01 17.24 12.43
N LEU A 279 7.80 16.17 12.56
CA LEU A 279 7.32 14.85 12.95
C LEU A 279 6.56 14.88 14.28
N LEU A 280 7.12 15.55 15.30
CA LEU A 280 6.49 15.68 16.63
C LEU A 280 5.18 16.48 16.57
N ARG A 281 5.10 17.52 15.71
CA ARG A 281 3.84 18.26 15.53
C ARG A 281 2.75 17.41 14.90
N ILE A 282 3.08 16.57 13.92
CA ILE A 282 2.12 15.62 13.31
C ILE A 282 1.69 14.59 14.34
N LEU A 283 2.64 13.97 15.01
CA LEU A 283 2.40 12.96 16.05
C LEU A 283 1.45 13.48 17.13
N LYS A 284 1.72 14.67 17.67
CA LYS A 284 0.88 15.30 18.71
C LYS A 284 -0.57 15.51 18.28
N LYS A 285 -0.82 15.73 16.97
CA LYS A 285 -2.19 15.86 16.45
C LYS A 285 -2.92 14.52 16.36
N LEU A 286 -2.18 13.43 16.14
CA LEU A 286 -2.72 12.09 15.89
C LEU A 286 -2.64 11.17 17.12
N GLU A 287 -2.01 11.60 18.22
CA GLU A 287 -1.85 10.81 19.42
C GLU A 287 -3.14 10.79 20.24
N TYR A 288 -3.59 9.60 20.60
CA TYR A 288 -4.73 9.33 21.46
C TYR A 288 -4.33 8.37 22.58
N PRO A 289 -5.12 8.24 23.66
CA PRO A 289 -4.75 7.42 24.82
C PRO A 289 -4.37 5.98 24.52
N TYR A 290 -4.84 5.42 23.42
CA TYR A 290 -4.61 4.01 23.06
C TYR A 290 -3.80 3.82 21.78
N GLY A 291 -3.24 4.88 21.19
CA GLY A 291 -2.40 4.79 20.01
C GLY A 291 -2.46 6.02 19.10
N ILE A 292 -1.99 5.84 17.88
CA ILE A 292 -1.98 6.88 16.86
C ILE A 292 -3.21 6.72 15.96
N ALA A 293 -3.99 7.78 15.82
CA ALA A 293 -5.11 7.79 14.89
C ALA A 293 -4.63 7.73 13.44
N CYS A 294 -5.34 7.00 12.62
CA CYS A 294 -5.09 6.89 11.20
C CYS A 294 -5.17 8.26 10.51
N LEU A 295 -6.19 9.06 10.86
CA LEU A 295 -6.34 10.44 10.38
C LEU A 295 -7.07 11.31 11.41
N LEU A 296 -6.83 12.62 11.33
CA LEU A 296 -7.52 13.60 12.14
C LEU A 296 -8.90 13.87 11.51
N TYR A 297 -9.90 13.15 11.99
CA TYR A 297 -11.27 13.28 11.56
C TYR A 297 -12.20 13.36 12.76
N THR A 298 -13.12 14.29 12.75
CA THR A 298 -13.96 14.66 13.89
C THR A 298 -15.42 14.24 13.77
N SER A 299 -15.79 13.41 12.81
CA SER A 299 -17.16 12.89 12.69
C SER A 299 -17.23 11.38 12.88
N ASP A 300 -18.32 10.95 13.49
CA ASP A 300 -18.66 9.57 13.89
C ASP A 300 -18.92 8.61 12.69
N ALA A 301 -18.04 8.61 11.70
CA ALA A 301 -18.17 7.72 10.53
C ALA A 301 -17.67 6.28 10.80
N ALA A 302 -17.46 5.92 12.07
CA ALA A 302 -16.97 4.61 12.49
C ALA A 302 -18.03 3.76 13.24
N ASP A 303 -19.32 4.12 13.15
CA ASP A 303 -20.42 3.31 13.70
C ASP A 303 -21.09 2.49 12.59
#